data_d553be95a983a7ab273bd83139192f10
#
_entry.id   d553be95a983a7ab273bd83139192f10
#
_cell.length_a   1.000
_cell.length_b   1.000
_cell.length_c   1.000
_cell.angle_alpha   90.00
_cell.angle_beta   90.00
_cell.angle_gamma   90.00
#
_symmetry.space_group_name_H-M   'P 1'
#
loop_
_entity.id
_entity.type
_entity.pdbx_description
1 polymer ?
#
loop_
_entity_poly.entity_id
_entity_poly.type
_entity_poly.pdbx_seq_one_letter_code
_entity_poly.pdbx_strand_id
1 'polypeptide(L)'
;MKFKRKIGFLLSLAAVSLTVQSCSNDPLKVDISTSKYQLASIQLDSTIKHTSRENLGETLFQLSERIPELIDYQFYYCYKTGLPKDTAFQANWADFTQNPYYKRLSKRIDGQFKNLSGSKKNIEDGFKRIRVHLPNAKLPETIVFMNSYFSSSMYCTEKEIGVGLERYLGAKTDVIKELPNDVFYEWIKEAMEPEYLERDAICAWVLTHVCEPAKDANNIEAIIQWGKILY
;
A
#
# COMPACT_ATOMS: atom_id res chain seq x y z
N MET A 1 38.16 39.91 42.97
CA MET A 1 36.81 40.00 42.35
C MET A 1 36.68 39.36 40.97
N LYS A 2 37.74 39.21 40.17
CA LYS A 2 37.72 38.61 38.81
C LYS A 2 37.53 37.06 38.74
N PHE A 3 37.92 36.36 39.82
CA PHE A 3 37.88 34.89 39.83
C PHE A 3 36.44 34.33 40.05
N LYS A 4 35.64 34.96 40.92
CA LYS A 4 34.24 34.54 41.15
C LYS A 4 33.34 34.76 39.94
N ARG A 5 33.66 35.71 39.06
CA ARG A 5 32.90 36.02 37.86
C ARG A 5 33.11 34.98 36.74
N LYS A 6 34.32 34.37 36.70
CA LYS A 6 34.63 33.29 35.73
C LYS A 6 33.98 31.96 36.10
N ILE A 7 33.82 31.64 37.38
CA ILE A 7 33.17 30.45 37.88
C ILE A 7 31.66 30.52 37.62
N GLY A 8 31.03 31.67 37.82
CA GLY A 8 29.62 31.87 37.52
C GLY A 8 29.29 31.72 36.02
N PHE A 9 30.19 32.19 35.14
CA PHE A 9 30.01 32.06 33.69
C PHE A 9 30.21 30.63 33.20
N LEU A 10 31.15 29.87 33.78
CA LEU A 10 31.36 28.43 33.48
C LEU A 10 30.18 27.58 33.99
N LEU A 11 29.61 27.89 35.14
CA LEU A 11 28.44 27.19 35.66
C LEU A 11 27.17 27.48 34.85
N SER A 12 26.99 28.71 34.34
CA SER A 12 25.87 29.03 33.46
C SER A 12 25.99 28.36 32.07
N LEU A 13 27.22 28.24 31.52
CA LEU A 13 27.46 27.56 30.28
C LEU A 13 27.23 26.05 30.41
N ALA A 14 27.60 25.42 31.53
CA ALA A 14 27.33 24.02 31.83
C ALA A 14 25.82 23.73 32.02
N ALA A 15 25.07 24.67 32.64
CA ALA A 15 23.63 24.53 32.80
C ALA A 15 22.87 24.67 31.47
N VAL A 16 23.33 25.51 30.55
CA VAL A 16 22.74 25.64 29.20
C VAL A 16 23.04 24.40 28.34
N SER A 17 24.21 23.77 28.48
CA SER A 17 24.52 22.53 27.73
C SER A 17 23.73 21.31 28.22
N LEU A 18 23.23 21.30 29.46
CA LEU A 18 22.38 20.24 30.01
C LEU A 18 20.90 20.36 29.55
N THR A 19 20.44 21.53 29.14
CA THR A 19 19.05 21.74 28.71
C THR A 19 18.86 21.38 27.21
N VAL A 20 19.92 21.30 26.40
CA VAL A 20 19.81 20.88 24.99
C VAL A 20 19.84 19.36 24.81
N GLN A 21 19.98 18.57 25.88
CA GLN A 21 19.80 17.12 25.84
C GLN A 21 18.34 16.67 26.11
N SER A 22 17.37 17.56 25.95
CA SER A 22 16.01 17.13 25.74
C SER A 22 15.96 16.42 24.37
N CYS A 23 16.51 15.23 24.33
CA CYS A 23 16.25 14.29 23.25
C CYS A 23 14.73 14.25 23.10
N SER A 24 14.24 14.76 22.02
CA SER A 24 12.89 14.48 21.58
C SER A 24 12.79 12.96 21.43
N ASN A 25 12.34 12.29 22.51
CA ASN A 25 11.84 10.94 22.37
C ASN A 25 10.59 11.07 21.48
N ASP A 26 10.81 11.02 20.18
CA ASP A 26 9.71 10.93 19.23
C ASP A 26 8.94 9.65 19.58
N PRO A 27 7.71 9.75 20.10
CA PRO A 27 6.94 8.59 20.52
C PRO A 27 6.63 7.65 19.36
N LEU A 28 6.77 8.13 18.11
CA LEU A 28 6.58 7.31 16.91
C LEU A 28 7.84 6.55 16.51
N LYS A 29 9.02 6.91 17.08
CA LYS A 29 10.28 6.22 16.80
C LYS A 29 10.45 5.03 17.74
N VAL A 30 9.88 3.89 17.35
CA VAL A 30 9.94 2.65 18.14
C VAL A 30 10.93 1.66 17.55
N ASP A 31 11.53 0.82 18.40
CA ASP A 31 12.35 -0.30 17.97
C ASP A 31 11.47 -1.44 17.46
N ILE A 32 11.65 -1.78 16.19
CA ILE A 32 10.92 -2.87 15.52
C ILE A 32 11.80 -4.11 15.30
N SER A 33 13.04 -4.12 15.78
CA SER A 33 14.03 -5.20 15.53
C SER A 33 13.59 -6.55 16.09
N THR A 34 12.81 -6.55 17.17
CA THR A 34 12.31 -7.77 17.84
C THR A 34 10.99 -8.28 17.24
N SER A 35 10.38 -7.54 16.33
CA SER A 35 9.10 -7.92 15.72
C SER A 35 9.27 -9.14 14.82
N LYS A 36 8.47 -10.18 15.07
CA LYS A 36 8.42 -11.41 14.25
C LYS A 36 7.44 -11.30 13.07
N TYR A 37 6.75 -10.17 12.91
CA TYR A 37 5.81 -9.99 11.82
C TYR A 37 6.53 -9.99 10.47
N GLN A 38 5.97 -10.73 9.53
CA GLN A 38 6.43 -10.83 8.16
C GLN A 38 5.24 -10.66 7.23
N LEU A 39 5.41 -9.82 6.22
CA LEU A 39 4.42 -9.59 5.17
C LEU A 39 4.84 -10.39 3.92
N ALA A 40 4.02 -11.36 3.51
CA ALA A 40 4.23 -12.02 2.22
C ALA A 40 3.95 -11.05 1.06
N SER A 41 4.53 -11.29 -0.11
CA SER A 41 4.23 -10.47 -1.30
C SER A 41 4.04 -11.32 -2.54
N ILE A 42 3.10 -10.89 -3.41
CA ILE A 42 2.84 -11.47 -4.72
C ILE A 42 2.85 -10.34 -5.74
N GLN A 43 3.55 -10.52 -6.84
CA GLN A 43 3.46 -9.66 -8.02
C GLN A 43 2.55 -10.35 -9.04
N LEU A 44 1.24 -10.13 -8.93
CA LEU A 44 0.22 -10.94 -9.61
C LEU A 44 0.39 -10.92 -11.13
N ASP A 45 0.42 -9.74 -11.74
CA ASP A 45 0.54 -9.63 -13.20
C ASP A 45 1.89 -10.16 -13.71
N SER A 46 2.97 -9.91 -12.98
CA SER A 46 4.29 -10.44 -13.31
C SER A 46 4.31 -11.98 -13.25
N THR A 47 3.72 -12.57 -12.21
CA THR A 47 3.61 -14.02 -12.07
C THR A 47 2.85 -14.63 -13.25
N ILE A 48 1.69 -14.08 -13.59
CA ILE A 48 0.86 -14.57 -14.69
C ILE A 48 1.57 -14.41 -16.03
N LYS A 49 2.19 -13.26 -16.27
CA LYS A 49 2.87 -12.96 -17.53
C LYS A 49 4.08 -13.84 -17.80
N HIS A 50 4.82 -14.26 -16.76
CA HIS A 50 5.97 -15.14 -16.90
C HIS A 50 5.62 -16.63 -16.85
N THR A 51 4.35 -16.98 -16.65
CA THR A 51 3.88 -18.35 -16.68
C THR A 51 3.65 -18.79 -18.14
N SER A 52 4.13 -19.98 -18.49
CA SER A 52 3.87 -20.54 -19.81
C SER A 52 2.38 -20.82 -20.00
N ARG A 53 1.93 -20.87 -21.27
CA ARG A 53 0.51 -21.10 -21.56
C ARG A 53 0.01 -22.46 -21.01
N GLU A 54 0.87 -23.46 -21.01
CA GLU A 54 0.56 -24.81 -20.51
C GLU A 54 0.34 -24.79 -18.98
N ASN A 55 1.10 -23.97 -18.26
CA ASN A 55 1.08 -23.88 -16.79
C ASN A 55 0.12 -22.82 -16.25
N LEU A 56 -0.48 -22.01 -17.13
CA LEU A 56 -1.34 -20.90 -16.71
C LEU A 56 -2.52 -21.36 -15.86
N GLY A 57 -3.17 -22.46 -16.24
CA GLY A 57 -4.30 -23.01 -15.48
C GLY A 57 -3.92 -23.41 -14.06
N GLU A 58 -2.80 -24.12 -13.91
CA GLU A 58 -2.28 -24.53 -12.60
C GLU A 58 -1.86 -23.31 -11.76
N THR A 59 -1.18 -22.35 -12.35
CA THR A 59 -0.78 -21.10 -11.66
C THR A 59 -1.99 -20.33 -11.15
N LEU A 60 -3.02 -20.18 -11.98
CA LEU A 60 -4.25 -19.49 -11.59
C LEU A 60 -5.02 -20.24 -10.50
N PHE A 61 -5.04 -21.58 -10.57
CA PHE A 61 -5.63 -22.40 -9.52
C PHE A 61 -4.92 -22.18 -8.19
N GLN A 62 -3.59 -22.25 -8.14
CA GLN A 62 -2.81 -22.03 -6.92
C GLN A 62 -2.99 -20.60 -6.37
N LEU A 63 -3.08 -19.60 -7.24
CA LEU A 63 -3.37 -18.23 -6.85
C LEU A 63 -4.80 -18.08 -6.29
N SER A 64 -5.79 -18.75 -6.90
CA SER A 64 -7.17 -18.74 -6.42
C SER A 64 -7.34 -19.40 -5.06
N GLU A 65 -6.55 -20.44 -4.75
CA GLU A 65 -6.53 -21.04 -3.41
C GLU A 65 -5.88 -20.12 -2.35
N ARG A 66 -4.89 -19.32 -2.77
CA ARG A 66 -4.09 -18.49 -1.88
C ARG A 66 -4.69 -17.11 -1.62
N ILE A 67 -5.26 -16.48 -2.64
CA ILE A 67 -5.80 -15.12 -2.63
C ILE A 67 -7.13 -15.03 -3.42
N PRO A 68 -8.16 -15.82 -3.06
CA PRO A 68 -9.36 -16.01 -3.87
C PRO A 68 -10.08 -14.70 -4.20
N GLU A 69 -10.30 -13.85 -3.19
CA GLU A 69 -11.04 -12.58 -3.38
C GLU A 69 -10.29 -11.62 -4.31
N LEU A 70 -8.95 -11.58 -4.25
CA LEU A 70 -8.16 -10.73 -5.14
C LEU A 70 -8.11 -11.27 -6.57
N ILE A 71 -8.12 -12.59 -6.77
CA ILE A 71 -8.22 -13.20 -8.10
C ILE A 71 -9.59 -12.88 -8.71
N ASP A 72 -10.67 -13.06 -7.95
CA ASP A 72 -12.01 -12.73 -8.42
C ASP A 72 -12.13 -11.23 -8.72
N TYR A 73 -11.61 -10.37 -7.84
CA TYR A 73 -11.58 -8.95 -8.07
C TYR A 73 -10.82 -8.58 -9.35
N GLN A 74 -9.61 -9.12 -9.55
CA GLN A 74 -8.78 -8.84 -10.70
C GLN A 74 -9.44 -9.25 -12.02
N PHE A 75 -9.89 -10.50 -12.13
CA PHE A 75 -10.36 -11.02 -13.38
C PHE A 75 -11.83 -10.69 -13.69
N TYR A 76 -12.69 -10.73 -12.67
CA TYR A 76 -14.11 -10.48 -12.89
C TYR A 76 -14.42 -8.97 -12.92
N TYR A 77 -13.92 -8.18 -11.94
CA TYR A 77 -14.25 -6.76 -11.85
C TYR A 77 -13.31 -5.87 -12.66
N CYS A 78 -11.99 -6.04 -12.55
CA CYS A 78 -11.05 -5.15 -13.20
C CYS A 78 -10.91 -5.44 -14.70
N TYR A 79 -10.68 -6.70 -15.07
CA TYR A 79 -10.43 -7.09 -16.44
C TYR A 79 -11.68 -7.52 -17.20
N LYS A 80 -12.76 -7.88 -16.51
CA LYS A 80 -14.02 -8.36 -17.06
C LYS A 80 -13.85 -9.59 -17.98
N THR A 81 -12.87 -10.42 -17.67
CA THR A 81 -12.56 -11.65 -18.43
C THR A 81 -13.32 -12.87 -17.94
N GLY A 82 -14.06 -12.75 -16.84
CA GLY A 82 -14.68 -13.86 -16.11
C GLY A 82 -13.72 -14.46 -15.08
N LEU A 83 -14.18 -15.46 -14.35
CA LEU A 83 -13.39 -16.15 -13.34
C LEU A 83 -12.48 -17.20 -13.98
N PRO A 84 -11.29 -17.53 -13.43
CA PRO A 84 -10.41 -18.56 -13.97
C PRO A 84 -11.05 -19.94 -14.17
N LYS A 85 -12.12 -20.24 -13.41
CA LYS A 85 -12.91 -21.49 -13.52
C LYS A 85 -13.93 -21.50 -14.67
N ASP A 86 -14.22 -20.35 -15.26
CA ASP A 86 -15.22 -20.22 -16.33
C ASP A 86 -14.68 -20.78 -17.65
N THR A 87 -15.51 -21.48 -18.40
CA THR A 87 -15.10 -22.08 -19.67
C THR A 87 -14.65 -21.08 -20.73
N ALA A 88 -15.21 -19.86 -20.70
CA ALA A 88 -14.85 -18.78 -21.61
C ALA A 88 -13.59 -17.99 -21.17
N PHE A 89 -13.10 -18.20 -19.95
CA PHE A 89 -12.02 -17.40 -19.37
C PHE A 89 -10.76 -17.35 -20.26
N GLN A 90 -10.31 -18.51 -20.74
CA GLN A 90 -9.07 -18.54 -21.54
C GLN A 90 -9.17 -17.72 -22.83
N ALA A 91 -10.32 -17.77 -23.51
CA ALA A 91 -10.54 -16.98 -24.72
C ALA A 91 -10.60 -15.48 -24.38
N ASN A 92 -11.39 -15.11 -23.38
CA ASN A 92 -11.53 -13.71 -22.93
C ASN A 92 -10.19 -13.13 -22.46
N TRP A 93 -9.41 -13.92 -21.72
CA TRP A 93 -8.08 -13.52 -21.26
C TRP A 93 -7.10 -13.33 -22.42
N ALA A 94 -7.13 -14.26 -23.41
CA ALA A 94 -6.30 -14.13 -24.59
C ALA A 94 -6.62 -12.84 -25.38
N ASP A 95 -7.89 -12.50 -25.56
CA ASP A 95 -8.33 -11.28 -26.23
C ASP A 95 -7.96 -10.04 -25.42
N PHE A 96 -8.20 -10.05 -24.10
CA PHE A 96 -7.86 -8.94 -23.23
C PHE A 96 -6.37 -8.61 -23.26
N THR A 97 -5.50 -9.62 -23.24
CA THR A 97 -4.05 -9.42 -23.29
C THR A 97 -3.54 -8.91 -24.66
N GLN A 98 -4.34 -9.00 -25.72
CA GLN A 98 -4.03 -8.38 -27.01
C GLN A 98 -4.40 -6.88 -27.07
N ASN A 99 -5.21 -6.38 -26.15
CA ASN A 99 -5.63 -4.99 -26.13
C ASN A 99 -4.40 -4.04 -26.09
N PRO A 100 -4.27 -3.11 -27.04
CA PRO A 100 -3.12 -2.20 -27.12
C PRO A 100 -2.94 -1.33 -25.86
N TYR A 101 -4.05 -0.91 -25.25
CA TYR A 101 -4.00 -0.12 -24.02
C TYR A 101 -3.47 -0.94 -22.84
N TYR A 102 -3.96 -2.18 -22.66
CA TYR A 102 -3.43 -3.10 -21.65
C TYR A 102 -1.92 -3.34 -21.82
N LYS A 103 -1.47 -3.60 -23.06
CA LYS A 103 -0.04 -3.81 -23.36
C LYS A 103 0.79 -2.58 -23.01
N ARG A 104 0.31 -1.38 -23.35
CA ARG A 104 0.98 -0.11 -23.02
C ARG A 104 1.05 0.09 -21.51
N LEU A 105 -0.07 -0.08 -20.80
CA LEU A 105 -0.17 0.07 -19.36
C LEU A 105 0.75 -0.91 -18.63
N SER A 106 0.69 -2.20 -18.96
CA SER A 106 1.60 -3.23 -18.42
C SER A 106 3.07 -2.87 -18.62
N LYS A 107 3.43 -2.38 -19.81
CA LYS A 107 4.82 -1.93 -20.08
C LYS A 107 5.24 -0.76 -19.19
N ARG A 108 4.32 0.18 -18.88
CA ARG A 108 4.60 1.30 -17.96
C ARG A 108 4.80 0.79 -16.52
N ILE A 109 3.94 -0.11 -16.06
CA ILE A 109 4.05 -0.74 -14.75
C ILE A 109 5.38 -1.51 -14.64
N ASP A 110 5.71 -2.38 -15.59
CA ASP A 110 6.96 -3.14 -15.62
C ASP A 110 8.20 -2.21 -15.64
N GLY A 111 8.12 -1.08 -16.33
CA GLY A 111 9.20 -0.10 -16.40
C GLY A 111 9.44 0.62 -15.08
N GLN A 112 8.37 1.01 -14.39
CA GLN A 112 8.42 1.77 -13.14
C GLN A 112 8.72 0.87 -11.93
N PHE A 113 8.10 -0.31 -11.87
CA PHE A 113 8.11 -1.18 -10.71
C PHE A 113 8.91 -2.47 -10.93
N LYS A 114 10.12 -2.35 -11.47
CA LYS A 114 11.03 -3.49 -11.71
C LYS A 114 11.38 -4.27 -10.44
N ASN A 115 11.43 -3.57 -9.32
CA ASN A 115 11.76 -4.15 -8.02
C ASN A 115 10.92 -3.50 -6.92
N LEU A 116 10.04 -4.26 -6.34
CA LEU A 116 9.14 -3.85 -5.26
C LEU A 116 9.61 -4.31 -3.87
N SER A 117 10.81 -4.87 -3.75
CA SER A 117 11.32 -5.38 -2.46
C SER A 117 11.51 -4.27 -1.43
N GLY A 118 11.93 -3.08 -1.88
CA GLY A 118 12.05 -1.88 -1.03
C GLY A 118 10.70 -1.45 -0.48
N SER A 119 9.71 -1.26 -1.36
CA SER A 119 8.37 -0.87 -0.95
C SER A 119 7.71 -1.92 -0.05
N LYS A 120 7.85 -3.20 -0.37
CA LYS A 120 7.40 -4.30 0.49
C LYS A 120 8.02 -4.20 1.89
N LYS A 121 9.34 -3.98 1.97
CA LYS A 121 10.03 -3.84 3.25
C LYS A 121 9.54 -2.63 4.04
N ASN A 122 9.38 -1.48 3.41
CA ASN A 122 8.93 -0.26 4.08
C ASN A 122 7.50 -0.41 4.62
N ILE A 123 6.61 -1.05 3.85
CA ILE A 123 5.24 -1.37 4.27
C ILE A 123 5.26 -2.35 5.45
N GLU A 124 6.07 -3.41 5.38
CA GLU A 124 6.24 -4.36 6.49
C GLU A 124 6.75 -3.67 7.77
N ASP A 125 7.75 -2.80 7.64
CA ASP A 125 8.28 -2.04 8.77
C ASP A 125 7.25 -1.05 9.34
N GLY A 126 6.37 -0.49 8.50
CA GLY A 126 5.21 0.29 8.93
C GLY A 126 4.24 -0.53 9.77
N PHE A 127 3.88 -1.73 9.33
CA PHE A 127 3.03 -2.65 10.10
C PHE A 127 3.69 -3.16 11.38
N LYS A 128 5.01 -3.34 11.41
CA LYS A 128 5.74 -3.64 12.66
C LYS A 128 5.59 -2.52 13.68
N ARG A 129 5.63 -1.25 13.26
CA ARG A 129 5.38 -0.10 14.14
C ARG A 129 3.94 -0.09 14.65
N ILE A 130 2.97 -0.36 13.78
CA ILE A 130 1.57 -0.50 14.19
C ILE A 130 1.43 -1.58 15.27
N ARG A 131 2.09 -2.74 15.11
CA ARG A 131 2.06 -3.83 16.10
C ARG A 131 2.64 -3.41 17.45
N VAL A 132 3.66 -2.54 17.48
CA VAL A 132 4.23 -2.04 18.75
C VAL A 132 3.25 -1.11 19.46
N HIS A 133 2.61 -0.19 18.72
CA HIS A 133 1.66 0.76 19.30
C HIS A 133 0.28 0.16 19.59
N LEU A 134 -0.14 -0.79 18.76
CA LEU A 134 -1.44 -1.46 18.80
C LEU A 134 -1.23 -2.99 18.76
N PRO A 135 -0.85 -3.63 19.88
CA PRO A 135 -0.45 -5.05 19.92
C PRO A 135 -1.53 -6.03 19.40
N ASN A 136 -2.81 -5.65 19.54
CA ASN A 136 -3.95 -6.46 19.12
C ASN A 136 -4.49 -6.08 17.73
N ALA A 137 -3.87 -5.12 17.02
CA ALA A 137 -4.31 -4.73 15.70
C ALA A 137 -4.22 -5.92 14.72
N LYS A 138 -5.26 -6.10 13.92
CA LYS A 138 -5.23 -7.04 12.80
C LYS A 138 -4.26 -6.50 11.75
N LEU A 139 -3.28 -7.30 11.35
CA LEU A 139 -2.31 -6.95 10.32
C LEU A 139 -2.50 -7.84 9.09
N PRO A 140 -2.19 -7.36 7.89
CA PRO A 140 -2.31 -8.15 6.68
C PRO A 140 -1.30 -9.29 6.66
N GLU A 141 -1.66 -10.40 6.02
CA GLU A 141 -0.74 -11.53 5.83
C GLU A 141 0.03 -11.39 4.50
N THR A 142 -0.60 -10.82 3.47
CA THR A 142 -0.04 -10.74 2.12
C THR A 142 -0.33 -9.38 1.48
N ILE A 143 0.66 -8.83 0.78
CA ILE A 143 0.47 -7.72 -0.15
C ILE A 143 0.54 -8.24 -1.59
N VAL A 144 -0.41 -7.83 -2.43
CA VAL A 144 -0.52 -8.25 -3.82
C VAL A 144 -0.38 -7.02 -4.71
N PHE A 145 0.73 -6.92 -5.40
CA PHE A 145 0.95 -5.88 -6.40
C PHE A 145 0.33 -6.32 -7.73
N MET A 146 -0.59 -5.53 -8.24
CA MET A 146 -1.39 -5.89 -9.40
C MET A 146 -1.70 -4.67 -10.28
N ASN A 147 -2.19 -4.90 -11.49
CA ASN A 147 -2.76 -3.88 -12.35
C ASN A 147 -4.29 -3.93 -12.21
N SER A 148 -4.87 -3.02 -11.46
CA SER A 148 -6.33 -2.98 -11.27
C SER A 148 -7.08 -2.34 -12.45
N TYR A 149 -6.38 -1.98 -13.52
CA TYR A 149 -6.94 -1.30 -14.68
C TYR A 149 -7.70 -0.03 -14.31
N PHE A 150 -7.15 0.73 -13.36
CA PHE A 150 -7.71 1.93 -12.73
C PHE A 150 -9.01 1.73 -11.94
N SER A 151 -9.41 0.51 -11.65
CA SER A 151 -10.61 0.22 -10.84
C SER A 151 -10.45 0.70 -9.39
N SER A 152 -9.31 0.44 -8.76
CA SER A 152 -9.00 1.00 -7.44
C SER A 152 -7.48 1.15 -7.23
N SER A 153 -7.08 2.04 -6.31
CA SER A 153 -5.70 2.11 -5.85
C SER A 153 -5.36 0.99 -4.86
N MET A 154 -6.28 0.71 -3.96
CA MET A 154 -6.16 -0.30 -2.90
C MET A 154 -7.44 -1.12 -2.79
N TYR A 155 -7.30 -2.41 -2.55
CA TYR A 155 -8.38 -3.33 -2.26
C TYR A 155 -7.97 -4.22 -1.08
N CYS A 156 -8.62 -4.03 0.07
CA CYS A 156 -8.32 -4.80 1.28
C CYS A 156 -9.35 -5.91 1.47
N THR A 157 -8.87 -7.13 1.62
CA THR A 157 -9.66 -8.29 2.06
C THR A 157 -9.46 -8.50 3.56
N GLU A 158 -9.93 -9.62 4.11
CA GLU A 158 -9.65 -9.96 5.50
C GLU A 158 -8.15 -10.13 5.83
N LYS A 159 -7.32 -10.50 4.85
CA LYS A 159 -5.91 -10.90 5.05
C LYS A 159 -4.95 -10.27 4.06
N GLU A 160 -5.43 -9.75 2.96
CA GLU A 160 -4.60 -9.25 1.89
C GLU A 160 -4.82 -7.77 1.60
N ILE A 161 -3.78 -7.12 1.08
CA ILE A 161 -3.85 -5.80 0.47
C ILE A 161 -3.53 -5.94 -1.01
N GLY A 162 -4.49 -5.70 -1.89
CA GLY A 162 -4.26 -5.51 -3.32
C GLY A 162 -3.87 -4.07 -3.61
N VAL A 163 -2.77 -3.87 -4.34
CA VAL A 163 -2.24 -2.56 -4.72
C VAL A 163 -2.29 -2.41 -6.23
N GLY A 164 -3.10 -1.48 -6.73
CA GLY A 164 -3.19 -1.12 -8.14
C GLY A 164 -2.00 -0.24 -8.55
N LEU A 165 -0.95 -0.87 -9.08
CA LEU A 165 0.32 -0.21 -9.41
C LEU A 165 0.18 0.91 -10.43
N GLU A 166 -0.78 0.83 -11.34
CA GLU A 166 -1.05 1.86 -12.35
C GLU A 166 -1.45 3.20 -11.75
N ARG A 167 -1.96 3.21 -10.52
CA ARG A 167 -2.30 4.43 -9.78
C ARG A 167 -1.06 5.18 -9.25
N TYR A 168 0.13 4.61 -9.42
CA TYR A 168 1.40 5.14 -8.90
C TYR A 168 2.46 5.29 -10.01
N LEU A 169 2.03 5.50 -11.25
CA LEU A 169 2.92 5.67 -12.40
C LEU A 169 3.49 7.09 -12.54
N GLY A 170 2.98 8.03 -11.76
CA GLY A 170 3.33 9.46 -11.84
C GLY A 170 2.38 10.26 -12.74
N ALA A 171 1.93 11.43 -12.24
CA ALA A 171 0.96 12.32 -12.90
C ALA A 171 1.38 12.73 -14.31
N LYS A 172 2.69 12.76 -14.58
CA LYS A 172 3.24 13.21 -15.87
C LYS A 172 3.26 12.13 -16.95
N THR A 173 2.95 10.86 -16.62
CA THR A 173 2.92 9.77 -17.61
C THR A 173 1.76 9.90 -18.58
N ASP A 174 1.94 9.38 -19.79
CA ASP A 174 0.92 9.42 -20.85
C ASP A 174 -0.39 8.76 -20.41
N VAL A 175 -0.29 7.58 -19.80
CA VAL A 175 -1.47 6.81 -19.35
C VAL A 175 -2.27 7.51 -18.25
N ILE A 176 -1.64 8.32 -17.39
CA ILE A 176 -2.34 9.11 -16.38
C ILE A 176 -2.97 10.36 -16.99
N LYS A 177 -2.25 11.06 -17.89
CA LYS A 177 -2.78 12.25 -18.57
C LYS A 177 -4.01 11.96 -19.42
N GLU A 178 -4.07 10.77 -20.03
CA GLU A 178 -5.19 10.34 -20.87
C GLU A 178 -6.44 9.92 -20.09
N LEU A 179 -6.36 9.78 -18.76
CA LEU A 179 -7.53 9.46 -17.96
C LEU A 179 -8.61 10.53 -18.07
N PRO A 180 -9.89 10.14 -18.18
CA PRO A 180 -10.99 11.09 -18.36
C PRO A 180 -11.16 12.00 -17.12
N ASN A 181 -11.27 13.31 -17.35
CA ASN A 181 -11.29 14.32 -16.28
C ASN A 181 -12.59 14.34 -15.47
N ASP A 182 -13.66 13.79 -15.97
CA ASP A 182 -14.95 13.65 -15.30
C ASP A 182 -14.95 12.52 -14.24
N VAL A 183 -14.00 11.58 -14.34
CA VAL A 183 -13.78 10.49 -13.36
C VAL A 183 -12.51 10.73 -12.54
N PHE A 184 -11.46 11.18 -13.20
CA PHE A 184 -10.14 11.42 -12.60
C PHE A 184 -9.82 12.91 -12.64
N TYR A 185 -10.31 13.66 -11.64
CA TYR A 185 -10.02 15.08 -11.50
C TYR A 185 -8.51 15.32 -11.41
N GLU A 186 -8.05 16.52 -11.80
CA GLU A 186 -6.61 16.85 -11.83
C GLU A 186 -5.93 16.58 -10.48
N TRP A 187 -6.55 16.93 -9.36
CA TRP A 187 -5.99 16.66 -8.04
C TRP A 187 -5.84 15.16 -7.72
N ILE A 188 -6.70 14.28 -8.29
CA ILE A 188 -6.55 12.82 -8.19
C ILE A 188 -5.35 12.36 -9.01
N LYS A 189 -5.19 12.88 -10.24
CA LYS A 189 -4.04 12.53 -11.08
C LYS A 189 -2.73 13.00 -10.48
N GLU A 190 -2.70 14.20 -9.87
CA GLU A 190 -1.55 14.74 -9.16
C GLU A 190 -1.13 13.87 -7.96
N ALA A 191 -2.08 13.16 -7.35
CA ALA A 191 -1.80 12.22 -6.27
C ALA A 191 -1.35 10.82 -6.73
N MET A 192 -1.30 10.54 -8.04
CA MET A 192 -0.87 9.23 -8.59
C MET A 192 0.65 9.11 -8.70
N GLU A 193 1.38 9.50 -7.65
CA GLU A 193 2.85 9.49 -7.63
C GLU A 193 3.38 8.25 -6.89
N PRO A 194 4.52 7.67 -7.34
CA PRO A 194 5.10 6.45 -6.76
C PRO A 194 5.38 6.57 -5.26
N GLU A 195 5.71 7.75 -4.78
CA GLU A 195 6.05 8.03 -3.39
C GLU A 195 4.89 7.83 -2.41
N TYR A 196 3.65 7.82 -2.90
CA TYR A 196 2.47 7.64 -2.06
C TYR A 196 2.06 6.18 -1.87
N LEU A 197 2.60 5.25 -2.67
CA LEU A 197 2.23 3.84 -2.65
C LEU A 197 2.30 3.21 -1.25
N GLU A 198 3.43 3.41 -0.55
CA GLU A 198 3.67 2.78 0.75
C GLU A 198 2.76 3.34 1.84
N ARG A 199 2.59 4.66 1.85
CA ARG A 199 1.66 5.36 2.74
C ARG A 199 0.24 4.88 2.51
N ASP A 200 -0.20 4.86 1.26
CA ASP A 200 -1.57 4.54 0.90
C ASP A 200 -1.91 3.08 1.23
N ALA A 201 -0.98 2.14 1.04
CA ALA A 201 -1.16 0.74 1.42
C ALA A 201 -1.37 0.59 2.94
N ILE A 202 -0.57 1.28 3.75
CA ILE A 202 -0.71 1.24 5.20
C ILE A 202 -2.01 1.93 5.63
N CYS A 203 -2.30 3.12 5.08
CA CYS A 203 -3.52 3.87 5.39
C CYS A 203 -4.78 3.07 5.04
N ALA A 204 -4.84 2.47 3.85
CA ALA A 204 -5.99 1.67 3.44
C ALA A 204 -6.28 0.53 4.42
N TRP A 205 -5.25 -0.20 4.84
CA TRP A 205 -5.40 -1.27 5.84
C TRP A 205 -5.88 -0.74 7.19
N VAL A 206 -5.24 0.32 7.68
CA VAL A 206 -5.58 0.92 8.97
C VAL A 206 -7.03 1.41 8.97
N LEU A 207 -7.46 2.09 7.92
CA LEU A 207 -8.83 2.58 7.78
C LEU A 207 -9.86 1.44 7.73
N THR A 208 -9.51 0.32 7.10
CA THR A 208 -10.43 -0.80 6.90
C THR A 208 -10.51 -1.73 8.10
N HIS A 209 -9.39 -1.96 8.82
CA HIS A 209 -9.31 -3.05 9.82
C HIS A 209 -8.93 -2.61 11.23
N VAL A 210 -8.34 -1.42 11.40
CA VAL A 210 -7.85 -0.97 12.71
C VAL A 210 -8.73 0.15 13.26
N CYS A 211 -9.17 1.05 12.40
CA CYS A 211 -9.92 2.25 12.77
C CYS A 211 -11.40 2.18 12.37
N GLU A 212 -11.89 1.01 12.00
CA GLU A 212 -13.31 0.82 11.66
C GLU A 212 -14.18 1.15 12.89
N PRO A 213 -15.23 1.97 12.74
CA PRO A 213 -16.18 2.21 13.82
C PRO A 213 -16.82 0.89 14.29
N ALA A 214 -17.15 0.79 15.58
CA ALA A 214 -17.85 -0.36 16.09
C ALA A 214 -19.15 -0.62 15.30
N LYS A 215 -19.50 -1.89 15.08
CA LYS A 215 -20.67 -2.27 14.25
C LYS A 215 -22.00 -1.67 14.75
N ASP A 216 -22.08 -1.34 16.05
CA ASP A 216 -23.20 -0.72 16.74
C ASP A 216 -23.02 0.79 16.93
N ALA A 217 -21.92 1.37 16.40
CA ALA A 217 -21.69 2.81 16.49
C ALA A 217 -22.80 3.57 15.75
N ASN A 218 -23.32 4.61 16.39
CA ASN A 218 -24.24 5.54 15.71
C ASN A 218 -23.46 6.44 14.73
N ASN A 219 -24.18 7.15 13.87
CA ASN A 219 -23.57 8.00 12.82
C ASN A 219 -22.63 9.08 13.40
N ILE A 220 -22.92 9.61 14.58
CA ILE A 220 -22.10 10.65 15.22
C ILE A 220 -20.78 10.04 15.69
N GLU A 221 -20.82 8.89 16.34
CA GLU A 221 -19.63 8.16 16.78
C GLU A 221 -18.74 7.78 15.59
N ALA A 222 -19.34 7.30 14.50
CA ALA A 222 -18.62 7.01 13.26
C ALA A 222 -17.93 8.26 12.69
N ILE A 223 -18.65 9.40 12.60
CA ILE A 223 -18.07 10.67 12.13
C ILE A 223 -16.93 11.13 13.04
N ILE A 224 -17.07 11.03 14.36
CA ILE A 224 -16.02 11.37 15.31
C ILE A 224 -14.80 10.45 15.12
N GLN A 225 -15.02 9.16 14.94
CA GLN A 225 -13.94 8.18 14.69
C GLN A 225 -13.15 8.55 13.42
N TRP A 226 -13.85 8.78 12.32
CA TRP A 226 -13.22 9.20 11.06
C TRP A 226 -12.52 10.56 11.18
N GLY A 227 -13.10 11.51 11.92
CA GLY A 227 -12.47 12.80 12.19
C GLY A 227 -11.13 12.68 12.93
N LYS A 228 -11.01 11.75 13.89
CA LYS A 228 -9.74 11.48 14.59
C LYS A 228 -8.66 10.91 13.69
N ILE A 229 -9.02 10.20 12.65
CA ILE A 229 -8.07 9.61 11.68
C ILE A 229 -7.53 10.69 10.74
N LEU A 230 -8.34 11.69 10.41
CA LEU A 230 -7.98 12.77 9.49
C LEU A 230 -7.17 13.89 10.14
N TYR A 231 -7.16 13.97 11.49
CA TYR A 231 -6.42 14.95 12.27
C TYR A 231 -5.03 14.47 12.62
#